data_b5b2f8fb84f44a077745bd876ce6139c
#
_entry.id   b5b2f8fb84f44a077745bd876ce6139c
#
_cell.length_a   1.000
_cell.length_b   1.000
_cell.length_c   1.000
_cell.angle_alpha   90.00
_cell.angle_beta   90.00
_cell.angle_gamma   90.00
#
_symmetry.space_group_name_H-M   'P 1'
#
loop_
_entity.id
_entity.type
_entity.pdbx_description
1 polymer ?
#
loop_
_entity_poly.entity_id
_entity_poly.type
_entity_poly.pdbx_seq_one_letter_code
_entity_poly.pdbx_strand_id
1 'polypeptide(L)'
;MAAAPAKAENAAGPGTSDARTNSTLSTENRAIPAAADAEVARTDGEPSTERLTVLAAPWRYTVRDGKKIGEHGGAHFYTIGQRKGLGIGGRKESLFILATDTVQNVIYVGEGDSHPGLWRQALHIAPREIHWVNPARTMPAGHSARFSVRIRYRQPLQEATLFVRDQGGYILFDAPQRGITPGQFAAWYDGDELVGSGVISE
;
A
#
# COMPACT_ATOMS: atom_id res chain seq x y z
N MET A 1 61.66 -14.39 26.09
CA MET A 1 60.60 -15.41 26.11
C MET A 1 59.39 -14.77 26.74
N ALA A 2 58.42 -14.40 25.96
CA ALA A 2 57.17 -13.77 26.39
C ALA A 2 56.01 -14.75 26.13
N ALA A 3 55.26 -15.10 27.19
CA ALA A 3 54.12 -15.99 27.13
C ALA A 3 52.89 -15.30 26.52
N ALA A 4 52.19 -16.01 25.66
CA ALA A 4 50.96 -15.58 25.09
C ALA A 4 49.77 -15.74 26.08
N PRO A 5 48.76 -14.86 26.10
CA PRO A 5 47.59 -15.01 26.94
C PRO A 5 46.59 -15.97 26.34
N ALA A 6 45.95 -16.74 27.22
CA ALA A 6 44.93 -17.74 26.95
C ALA A 6 43.64 -17.13 26.39
N LYS A 7 43.03 -17.85 25.44
CA LYS A 7 41.68 -17.59 24.93
C LYS A 7 40.64 -17.84 26.03
N ALA A 8 39.82 -16.82 26.31
CA ALA A 8 38.61 -16.99 27.10
C ALA A 8 37.54 -17.65 26.23
N GLU A 9 37.08 -18.82 26.56
CA GLU A 9 35.87 -19.46 26.07
C GLU A 9 34.66 -18.72 26.62
N ASN A 10 33.91 -18.11 25.71
CA ASN A 10 32.65 -17.44 26.04
C ASN A 10 31.53 -18.47 25.95
N ALA A 11 31.06 -18.94 27.12
CA ALA A 11 29.89 -19.83 27.23
C ALA A 11 28.64 -19.06 26.78
N ALA A 12 28.09 -19.44 25.64
CA ALA A 12 26.79 -18.96 25.17
C ALA A 12 25.69 -19.62 26.02
N GLY A 13 25.01 -18.83 26.86
CA GLY A 13 23.74 -19.20 27.47
C GLY A 13 22.65 -19.40 26.43
N PRO A 14 21.60 -20.22 26.69
CA PRO A 14 20.52 -20.45 25.76
C PRO A 14 19.64 -19.19 25.68
N GLY A 15 19.92 -18.34 24.71
CA GLY A 15 19.02 -17.27 24.31
C GLY A 15 17.80 -17.88 23.64
N THR A 16 16.65 -17.74 24.25
CA THR A 16 15.35 -17.97 23.63
C THR A 16 15.23 -17.00 22.47
N SER A 17 15.60 -17.43 21.26
CA SER A 17 15.33 -16.72 20.04
C SER A 17 13.85 -16.84 19.75
N ASP A 18 13.11 -15.80 20.08
CA ASP A 18 11.83 -15.49 19.46
C ASP A 18 12.13 -15.28 17.96
N ALA A 19 12.13 -16.37 17.22
CA ALA A 19 12.40 -16.41 15.79
C ALA A 19 11.19 -15.82 15.08
N ARG A 20 11.11 -14.47 15.03
CA ARG A 20 10.25 -13.76 14.10
C ARG A 20 10.67 -14.19 12.71
N THR A 21 9.85 -15.02 12.12
CA THR A 21 10.13 -15.64 10.82
C THR A 21 10.10 -14.56 9.75
N ASN A 22 11.27 -14.18 9.21
CA ASN A 22 11.43 -13.29 8.05
C ASN A 22 10.89 -14.03 6.79
N SER A 23 9.58 -14.12 6.64
CA SER A 23 8.96 -14.96 5.61
C SER A 23 8.45 -14.15 4.44
N THR A 24 8.83 -14.55 3.21
CA THR A 24 8.21 -14.11 1.97
C THR A 24 7.14 -15.13 1.58
N LEU A 25 5.87 -14.71 1.55
CA LEU A 25 4.74 -15.54 1.19
C LEU A 25 4.25 -15.18 -0.21
N SER A 26 4.18 -16.16 -1.12
CA SER A 26 3.51 -16.00 -2.40
C SER A 26 2.02 -16.27 -2.21
N THR A 27 1.19 -15.29 -2.49
CA THR A 27 -0.24 -15.47 -2.64
C THR A 27 -0.48 -15.99 -4.06
N GLU A 28 -1.10 -17.15 -4.18
CA GLU A 28 -1.66 -17.57 -5.45
C GLU A 28 -2.74 -16.57 -5.87
N ASN A 29 -3.05 -16.51 -7.18
CA ASN A 29 -4.11 -15.68 -7.77
C ASN A 29 -5.50 -16.09 -7.23
N ARG A 30 -5.63 -16.23 -5.93
CA ARG A 30 -6.91 -16.42 -5.29
C ARG A 30 -7.71 -15.16 -5.57
N ALA A 31 -8.86 -15.32 -6.24
CA ALA A 31 -9.85 -14.28 -6.29
C ALA A 31 -10.07 -13.82 -4.84
N ILE A 32 -9.41 -12.76 -4.46
CA ILE A 32 -9.73 -11.99 -3.27
C ILE A 32 -11.20 -11.72 -3.47
N PRO A 33 -12.08 -11.98 -2.43
CA PRO A 33 -13.49 -11.66 -2.59
C PRO A 33 -13.48 -10.30 -3.21
N ALA A 34 -13.88 -10.25 -4.41
CA ALA A 34 -13.79 -9.09 -5.23
C ALA A 34 -14.22 -7.93 -4.31
N ALA A 35 -13.47 -6.85 -4.27
CA ALA A 35 -14.20 -5.70 -4.65
C ALA A 35 -14.97 -6.19 -5.87
N ALA A 36 -15.86 -7.13 -5.55
CA ALA A 36 -16.63 -7.92 -6.42
C ALA A 36 -17.35 -6.91 -7.20
N ASP A 37 -17.17 -7.00 -8.46
CA ASP A 37 -17.82 -6.15 -9.39
C ASP A 37 -17.41 -4.69 -9.20
N ALA A 38 -16.08 -4.44 -9.44
CA ALA A 38 -15.62 -3.16 -9.91
C ALA A 38 -16.14 -2.89 -11.33
N GLU A 39 -17.28 -3.43 -11.69
CA GLU A 39 -18.22 -2.72 -12.49
C GLU A 39 -18.69 -1.57 -11.60
N VAL A 40 -17.91 -0.48 -11.66
CA VAL A 40 -18.46 0.84 -11.38
C VAL A 40 -19.53 1.01 -12.45
N ALA A 41 -20.67 0.32 -12.25
CA ALA A 41 -21.91 0.77 -12.80
C ALA A 41 -21.93 2.24 -12.39
N ARG A 42 -21.82 3.13 -13.38
CA ARG A 42 -22.15 4.54 -13.24
C ARG A 42 -23.62 4.53 -12.80
N THR A 43 -23.79 4.29 -11.49
CA THR A 43 -25.06 4.53 -10.85
C THR A 43 -25.23 6.03 -10.93
N ASP A 44 -26.35 6.50 -11.44
CA ASP A 44 -26.72 7.90 -11.49
C ASP A 44 -26.74 8.47 -10.08
N GLY A 45 -25.56 8.89 -9.58
CA GLY A 45 -25.40 9.44 -8.24
C GLY A 45 -23.97 9.31 -7.68
N GLU A 46 -23.63 10.17 -6.73
CA GLU A 46 -22.37 10.07 -6.01
C GLU A 46 -22.31 8.76 -5.17
N PRO A 47 -21.11 8.11 -5.10
CA PRO A 47 -20.96 6.92 -4.27
C PRO A 47 -21.14 7.25 -2.79
N SER A 48 -21.80 6.35 -2.06
CA SER A 48 -21.93 6.48 -0.60
C SER A 48 -20.57 6.39 0.11
N THR A 49 -20.49 6.91 1.33
CA THR A 49 -19.27 6.83 2.14
C THR A 49 -18.84 5.38 2.39
N GLU A 50 -19.78 4.47 2.60
CA GLU A 50 -19.52 3.04 2.77
C GLU A 50 -18.88 2.44 1.51
N ARG A 51 -19.41 2.80 0.34
CA ARG A 51 -18.84 2.35 -0.94
C ARG A 51 -17.42 2.89 -1.14
N LEU A 52 -17.19 4.16 -0.86
CA LEU A 52 -15.85 4.78 -0.92
C LEU A 52 -14.89 4.09 0.03
N THR A 53 -15.31 3.75 1.24
CA THR A 53 -14.50 3.05 2.24
C THR A 53 -14.09 1.66 1.73
N VAL A 54 -15.01 0.90 1.14
CA VAL A 54 -14.71 -0.42 0.56
C VAL A 54 -13.70 -0.30 -0.59
N LEU A 55 -13.89 0.66 -1.50
CA LEU A 55 -13.00 0.86 -2.65
C LEU A 55 -11.59 1.35 -2.23
N ALA A 56 -11.50 2.09 -1.13
CA ALA A 56 -10.23 2.61 -0.60
C ALA A 56 -9.50 1.62 0.31
N ALA A 57 -10.18 0.56 0.79
CA ALA A 57 -9.59 -0.40 1.71
C ALA A 57 -8.37 -1.11 1.09
N PRO A 58 -7.23 -1.19 1.80
CA PRO A 58 -6.10 -1.97 1.36
C PRO A 58 -6.41 -3.46 1.37
N TRP A 59 -5.78 -4.20 0.47
CA TRP A 59 -5.85 -5.66 0.49
C TRP A 59 -5.21 -6.20 1.78
N ARG A 60 -5.92 -7.08 2.48
CA ARG A 60 -5.44 -7.73 3.71
C ARG A 60 -5.08 -9.17 3.41
N TYR A 61 -3.86 -9.54 3.79
CA TYR A 61 -3.35 -10.89 3.65
C TYR A 61 -3.00 -11.44 5.03
N THR A 62 -3.14 -12.75 5.17
CA THR A 62 -2.73 -13.52 6.33
C THR A 62 -1.74 -14.60 5.91
N VAL A 63 -1.03 -15.18 6.84
CA VAL A 63 -0.08 -16.29 6.56
C VAL A 63 -0.75 -17.51 5.91
N ARG A 64 -2.09 -17.61 5.99
CA ARG A 64 -2.88 -18.69 5.37
C ARG A 64 -3.17 -18.42 3.90
N ASP A 65 -3.02 -17.19 3.44
CA ASP A 65 -3.34 -16.78 2.07
C ASP A 65 -2.17 -17.01 1.11
N GLY A 66 -1.02 -17.47 1.62
CA GLY A 66 0.17 -17.67 0.81
C GLY A 66 1.03 -18.85 1.25
N LYS A 67 1.92 -19.26 0.34
CA LYS A 67 2.95 -20.26 0.60
C LYS A 67 4.30 -19.56 0.77
N LYS A 68 5.09 -20.00 1.76
CA LYS A 68 6.47 -19.49 1.95
C LYS A 68 7.32 -19.86 0.72
N ILE A 69 7.93 -18.85 0.10
CA ILE A 69 8.78 -19.00 -1.10
C ILE A 69 10.18 -18.43 -0.90
N GLY A 70 10.46 -17.75 0.21
CA GLY A 70 11.75 -17.17 0.49
C GLY A 70 11.80 -16.49 1.84
N GLU A 71 12.92 -15.83 2.08
CA GLU A 71 13.20 -15.04 3.29
C GLU A 71 13.73 -13.67 2.89
N HIS A 72 13.61 -12.70 3.79
CA HIS A 72 14.04 -11.31 3.56
C HIS A 72 14.69 -10.69 4.80
N GLY A 73 15.38 -9.57 4.66
CA GLY A 73 16.11 -8.90 5.74
C GLY A 73 15.24 -8.07 6.71
N GLY A 74 13.94 -7.92 6.41
CA GLY A 74 13.00 -7.14 7.22
C GLY A 74 11.89 -6.54 6.38
N ALA A 75 10.61 -6.72 6.78
CA ALA A 75 9.45 -6.29 6.01
C ALA A 75 9.41 -4.76 5.81
N HIS A 76 9.95 -3.99 6.74
CA HIS A 76 10.00 -2.53 6.69
C HIS A 76 10.91 -1.96 5.58
N PHE A 77 11.78 -2.78 4.98
CA PHE A 77 12.61 -2.35 3.83
C PHE A 77 11.87 -2.39 2.49
N TYR A 78 10.63 -2.88 2.47
CA TYR A 78 9.90 -3.13 1.24
C TYR A 78 8.68 -2.25 1.11
N THR A 79 8.36 -1.88 -0.13
CA THR A 79 7.22 -1.03 -0.47
C THR A 79 6.24 -1.77 -1.36
N ILE A 80 4.94 -1.56 -1.18
CA ILE A 80 3.89 -2.13 -2.04
C ILE A 80 4.14 -1.76 -3.51
N GLY A 81 4.04 -2.75 -4.39
CA GLY A 81 4.31 -2.62 -5.81
C GLY A 81 5.80 -2.72 -6.21
N GLN A 82 6.71 -2.86 -5.23
CA GLN A 82 8.14 -3.07 -5.52
C GLN A 82 8.36 -4.44 -6.16
N ARG A 83 9.22 -4.47 -7.20
CA ARG A 83 9.63 -5.68 -7.94
C ARG A 83 11.07 -6.09 -7.64
N LYS A 84 11.97 -5.10 -7.56
CA LYS A 84 13.40 -5.35 -7.43
C LYS A 84 13.79 -5.65 -5.98
N GLY A 85 14.83 -6.46 -5.79
CA GLY A 85 15.42 -6.71 -4.47
C GLY A 85 14.78 -7.84 -3.67
N LEU A 86 13.86 -8.64 -4.27
CA LEU A 86 13.26 -9.79 -3.60
C LEU A 86 14.19 -11.02 -3.54
N GLY A 87 15.18 -11.12 -4.44
CA GLY A 87 16.13 -12.24 -4.46
C GLY A 87 15.51 -13.61 -4.81
N ILE A 88 14.27 -13.66 -5.29
CA ILE A 88 13.53 -14.88 -5.58
C ILE A 88 13.44 -15.05 -7.10
N GLY A 89 14.04 -16.12 -7.62
CA GLY A 89 14.03 -16.49 -9.03
C GLY A 89 13.14 -17.71 -9.33
N GLY A 90 13.20 -18.18 -10.61
CA GLY A 90 12.53 -19.42 -11.01
C GLY A 90 11.01 -19.30 -11.21
N ARG A 91 10.48 -18.08 -11.38
CA ARG A 91 9.08 -17.80 -11.65
C ARG A 91 8.85 -17.47 -13.13
N LYS A 92 7.62 -17.72 -13.61
CA LYS A 92 7.24 -17.38 -15.00
C LYS A 92 7.18 -15.88 -15.21
N GLU A 93 6.64 -15.16 -14.22
CA GLU A 93 6.52 -13.72 -14.23
C GLU A 93 7.22 -13.10 -13.04
N SER A 94 7.39 -11.78 -13.08
CA SER A 94 8.00 -11.03 -11.98
C SER A 94 7.11 -11.06 -10.74
N LEU A 95 7.74 -11.16 -9.57
CA LEU A 95 7.06 -11.00 -8.29
C LEU A 95 6.96 -9.52 -7.91
N PHE A 96 5.84 -9.15 -7.32
CA PHE A 96 5.58 -7.81 -6.79
C PHE A 96 5.10 -7.89 -5.35
N ILE A 97 5.51 -6.94 -4.53
CA ILE A 97 5.04 -6.83 -3.15
C ILE A 97 3.60 -6.33 -3.16
N LEU A 98 2.71 -7.09 -2.52
CA LEU A 98 1.28 -6.80 -2.39
C LEU A 98 0.96 -6.16 -1.04
N ALA A 99 1.62 -6.64 0.03
CA ALA A 99 1.47 -6.12 1.37
C ALA A 99 2.72 -6.42 2.22
N THR A 100 2.89 -5.66 3.28
CA THR A 100 3.93 -5.85 4.28
C THR A 100 3.31 -5.89 5.67
N ASP A 101 3.64 -6.91 6.47
CA ASP A 101 3.33 -6.99 7.88
C ASP A 101 4.63 -6.80 8.67
N THR A 102 4.84 -5.62 9.20
CA THR A 102 6.05 -5.28 9.97
C THR A 102 6.03 -5.86 11.39
N VAL A 103 4.85 -6.22 11.90
CA VAL A 103 4.70 -6.82 13.23
C VAL A 103 5.10 -8.30 13.20
N GLN A 104 4.56 -9.05 12.23
CA GLN A 104 4.92 -10.46 12.02
C GLN A 104 6.19 -10.63 11.19
N ASN A 105 6.72 -9.53 10.63
CA ASN A 105 7.86 -9.51 9.73
C ASN A 105 7.68 -10.40 8.50
N VAL A 106 6.53 -10.22 7.82
CA VAL A 106 6.12 -10.98 6.63
C VAL A 106 5.90 -10.03 5.46
N ILE A 107 6.36 -10.40 4.28
CA ILE A 107 5.98 -9.75 3.02
C ILE A 107 5.13 -10.71 2.19
N TYR A 108 4.06 -10.16 1.61
CA TYR A 108 3.17 -10.89 0.71
C TYR A 108 3.48 -10.46 -0.73
N VAL A 109 3.67 -11.42 -1.61
CA VAL A 109 4.02 -11.16 -3.01
C VAL A 109 3.06 -11.87 -3.95
N GLY A 110 2.82 -11.27 -5.11
CA GLY A 110 2.04 -11.85 -6.21
C GLY A 110 2.85 -11.90 -7.48
N GLU A 111 2.55 -12.88 -8.32
CA GLU A 111 3.20 -13.07 -9.63
C GLU A 111 2.42 -12.30 -10.71
N GLY A 112 3.14 -11.59 -11.56
CA GLY A 112 2.57 -10.78 -12.64
C GLY A 112 2.16 -9.37 -12.24
N ASP A 113 2.22 -8.45 -13.19
CA ASP A 113 1.82 -7.05 -12.99
C ASP A 113 0.30 -6.83 -13.05
N SER A 114 -0.42 -7.81 -13.56
CA SER A 114 -1.89 -7.86 -13.55
C SER A 114 -2.49 -8.38 -12.26
N HIS A 115 -1.66 -8.79 -11.28
CA HIS A 115 -2.16 -9.33 -10.01
C HIS A 115 -3.12 -8.33 -9.33
N PRO A 116 -4.37 -8.73 -9.01
CA PRO A 116 -5.41 -7.82 -8.49
C PRO A 116 -4.99 -7.09 -7.22
N GLY A 117 -4.21 -7.73 -6.36
CA GLY A 117 -3.68 -7.13 -5.13
C GLY A 117 -2.76 -5.91 -5.34
N LEU A 118 -2.31 -5.65 -6.57
CA LEU A 118 -1.54 -4.46 -6.91
C LEU A 118 -2.41 -3.24 -7.17
N TRP A 119 -3.69 -3.42 -7.45
CA TRP A 119 -4.56 -2.38 -8.00
C TRP A 119 -5.67 -2.02 -7.03
N ARG A 120 -5.95 -0.73 -6.90
CA ARG A 120 -7.10 -0.20 -6.16
C ARG A 120 -7.74 0.96 -6.90
N GLN A 121 -9.07 1.08 -6.76
CA GLN A 121 -9.84 2.15 -7.41
C GLN A 121 -9.80 3.45 -6.62
N ALA A 122 -9.64 3.38 -5.30
CA ALA A 122 -9.67 4.56 -4.45
C ALA A 122 -8.61 4.50 -3.33
N LEU A 123 -8.40 5.64 -2.69
CA LEU A 123 -7.62 5.79 -1.47
C LEU A 123 -8.36 6.67 -0.47
N HIS A 124 -7.97 6.57 0.79
CA HIS A 124 -8.47 7.37 1.89
C HIS A 124 -7.36 8.22 2.52
N ILE A 125 -7.71 9.42 2.97
CA ILE A 125 -6.86 10.36 3.69
C ILE A 125 -7.62 10.78 4.95
N ALA A 126 -7.03 10.55 6.13
CA ALA A 126 -7.66 10.93 7.39
C ALA A 126 -7.90 12.46 7.45
N PRO A 127 -8.93 12.96 8.17
CA PRO A 127 -9.28 14.38 8.18
C PRO A 127 -8.11 15.30 8.55
N ARG A 128 -7.31 14.91 9.53
CA ARG A 128 -6.15 15.66 10.04
C ARG A 128 -4.95 15.66 9.07
N GLU A 129 -4.95 14.75 8.10
CA GLU A 129 -3.88 14.60 7.11
C GLU A 129 -4.18 15.34 5.80
N ILE A 130 -5.38 15.93 5.66
CA ILE A 130 -5.73 16.73 4.50
C ILE A 130 -5.11 18.13 4.66
N HIS A 131 -4.28 18.50 3.70
CA HIS A 131 -3.69 19.83 3.63
C HIS A 131 -4.16 20.57 2.38
N TRP A 132 -4.80 21.72 2.57
CA TRP A 132 -5.18 22.64 1.51
C TRP A 132 -4.11 23.70 1.36
N VAL A 133 -3.46 23.77 0.19
CA VAL A 133 -2.40 24.75 -0.10
C VAL A 133 -2.97 26.15 -0.13
N ASN A 134 -4.14 26.32 -0.73
CA ASN A 134 -4.88 27.58 -0.74
C ASN A 134 -6.16 27.44 0.12
N PRO A 135 -6.27 28.14 1.26
CA PRO A 135 -7.45 28.08 2.11
C PRO A 135 -8.78 28.41 1.40
N ALA A 136 -8.75 29.26 0.37
CA ALA A 136 -9.93 29.59 -0.42
C ALA A 136 -10.47 28.42 -1.25
N ARG A 137 -9.65 27.37 -1.44
CA ARG A 137 -10.02 26.13 -2.15
C ARG A 137 -10.46 25.01 -1.20
N THR A 138 -10.54 25.29 0.10
CA THR A 138 -10.98 24.29 1.10
C THR A 138 -12.40 23.84 0.81
N MET A 139 -12.59 22.53 0.73
CA MET A 139 -13.90 21.91 0.52
C MET A 139 -14.46 21.41 1.86
N PRO A 140 -15.70 21.80 2.24
CA PRO A 140 -16.34 21.25 3.43
C PRO A 140 -16.78 19.78 3.23
N ALA A 141 -17.06 19.10 4.34
CA ALA A 141 -17.64 17.76 4.28
C ALA A 141 -18.95 17.75 3.48
N GLY A 142 -19.22 16.66 2.79
CA GLY A 142 -20.36 16.50 1.89
C GLY A 142 -20.13 16.99 0.47
N HIS A 143 -18.99 17.59 0.16
CA HIS A 143 -18.66 18.08 -1.19
C HIS A 143 -17.73 17.14 -1.93
N SER A 144 -17.77 17.26 -3.25
CA SER A 144 -16.86 16.57 -4.17
C SER A 144 -16.41 17.47 -5.31
N ALA A 145 -15.22 17.22 -5.86
CA ALA A 145 -14.72 17.90 -7.04
C ALA A 145 -13.75 17.02 -7.82
N ARG A 146 -13.67 17.28 -9.13
CA ARG A 146 -12.72 16.64 -10.04
C ARG A 146 -11.36 17.30 -9.93
N PHE A 147 -10.31 16.46 -9.94
CA PHE A 147 -8.92 16.88 -9.90
C PHE A 147 -8.05 15.91 -10.70
N SER A 148 -6.91 16.41 -11.16
CA SER A 148 -5.81 15.58 -11.62
C SER A 148 -4.93 15.22 -10.42
N VAL A 149 -4.70 13.93 -10.17
CA VAL A 149 -4.07 13.42 -8.93
C VAL A 149 -2.81 12.63 -9.24
N ARG A 150 -1.78 12.73 -8.39
CA ARG A 150 -0.66 11.80 -8.35
C ARG A 150 -0.41 11.29 -6.94
N ILE A 151 0.00 10.03 -6.86
CA ILE A 151 0.35 9.36 -5.59
C ILE A 151 1.86 9.05 -5.51
N ARG A 152 2.63 9.48 -6.52
CA ARG A 152 4.09 9.37 -6.57
C ARG A 152 4.67 10.50 -7.40
N TYR A 153 5.85 10.99 -7.02
CA TYR A 153 6.51 12.14 -7.65
C TYR A 153 6.66 12.03 -9.18
N ARG A 154 7.02 10.84 -9.69
CA ARG A 154 7.26 10.63 -11.13
C ARG A 154 6.07 10.03 -11.89
N GLN A 155 4.92 9.90 -11.23
CA GLN A 155 3.71 9.39 -11.88
C GLN A 155 3.06 10.51 -12.71
N PRO A 156 2.58 10.25 -13.93
CA PRO A 156 1.68 11.15 -14.62
C PRO A 156 0.43 11.44 -13.79
N LEU A 157 -0.14 12.62 -13.94
CA LEU A 157 -1.42 12.96 -13.32
C LEU A 157 -2.52 12.00 -13.79
N GLN A 158 -3.38 11.60 -12.87
CA GLN A 158 -4.50 10.69 -13.09
C GLN A 158 -5.81 11.39 -12.75
N GLU A 159 -6.81 11.24 -13.60
CA GLU A 159 -8.11 11.83 -13.36
C GLU A 159 -8.84 11.11 -12.21
N ALA A 160 -9.36 11.90 -11.27
CA ALA A 160 -10.04 11.39 -10.10
C ALA A 160 -11.05 12.39 -9.54
N THR A 161 -11.95 11.91 -8.70
CA THR A 161 -12.84 12.75 -7.89
C THR A 161 -12.42 12.67 -6.42
N LEU A 162 -12.19 13.82 -5.81
CA LEU A 162 -12.02 13.95 -4.36
C LEU A 162 -13.40 14.15 -3.73
N PHE A 163 -13.76 13.25 -2.82
CA PHE A 163 -14.94 13.34 -1.96
C PHE A 163 -14.48 13.70 -0.56
N VAL A 164 -14.93 14.82 -0.02
CA VAL A 164 -14.70 15.19 1.38
C VAL A 164 -15.88 14.72 2.20
N ARG A 165 -15.61 13.94 3.25
CA ARG A 165 -16.60 13.35 4.16
C ARG A 165 -16.14 13.61 5.61
N ASP A 166 -16.99 13.38 6.59
CA ASP A 166 -16.64 13.55 8.01
C ASP A 166 -15.45 12.67 8.41
N GLN A 167 -15.32 11.49 7.79
CA GLN A 167 -14.23 10.54 8.02
C GLN A 167 -12.93 10.91 7.28
N GLY A 168 -12.92 11.94 6.44
CA GLY A 168 -11.75 12.38 5.68
C GLY A 168 -12.00 12.56 4.19
N GLY A 169 -10.90 12.55 3.43
CA GLY A 169 -10.91 12.63 1.98
C GLY A 169 -10.83 11.24 1.33
N TYR A 170 -11.69 11.00 0.36
CA TYR A 170 -11.62 9.81 -0.49
C TYR A 170 -11.30 10.25 -1.92
N ILE A 171 -10.25 9.73 -2.50
CA ILE A 171 -9.91 9.96 -3.91
C ILE A 171 -10.28 8.73 -4.70
N LEU A 172 -11.29 8.85 -5.56
CA LEU A 172 -11.77 7.82 -6.47
C LEU A 172 -11.22 8.10 -7.86
N PHE A 173 -10.36 7.23 -8.35
CA PHE A 173 -9.74 7.35 -9.68
C PHE A 173 -10.66 6.80 -10.77
N ASP A 174 -10.61 7.38 -11.96
CA ASP A 174 -11.32 6.89 -13.14
C ASP A 174 -10.81 5.50 -13.57
N ALA A 175 -9.50 5.28 -13.41
CA ALA A 175 -8.85 3.99 -13.66
C ALA A 175 -8.13 3.50 -12.38
N PRO A 176 -8.12 2.19 -12.10
CA PRO A 176 -7.42 1.65 -10.94
C PRO A 176 -5.96 2.08 -10.91
N GLN A 177 -5.46 2.37 -9.72
CA GLN A 177 -4.08 2.79 -9.49
C GLN A 177 -3.26 1.66 -8.88
N ARG A 178 -2.05 1.50 -9.40
CA ARG A 178 -1.13 0.48 -8.93
C ARG A 178 -0.35 0.92 -7.71
N GLY A 179 -0.30 0.04 -6.70
CA GLY A 179 0.60 0.18 -5.56
C GLY A 179 0.29 1.41 -4.70
N ILE A 180 -0.98 1.72 -4.45
CA ILE A 180 -1.38 2.69 -3.45
C ILE A 180 -0.82 2.22 -2.10
N THR A 181 0.03 3.04 -1.49
CA THR A 181 0.79 2.66 -0.30
C THR A 181 0.47 3.62 0.85
N PRO A 182 0.02 3.12 2.01
CA PRO A 182 -0.14 3.91 3.21
C PRO A 182 1.15 4.63 3.59
N GLY A 183 1.02 5.86 4.13
CA GLY A 183 2.16 6.69 4.50
C GLY A 183 2.78 7.50 3.35
N GLN A 184 2.43 7.22 2.09
CA GLN A 184 2.79 8.06 0.95
C GLN A 184 1.80 9.21 0.78
N PHE A 185 2.21 10.26 0.05
CA PHE A 185 1.36 11.40 -0.23
C PHE A 185 0.55 11.19 -1.52
N ALA A 186 -0.71 11.62 -1.46
CA ALA A 186 -1.49 11.96 -2.64
C ALA A 186 -1.52 13.49 -2.77
N ALA A 187 -1.38 13.99 -3.99
CA ALA A 187 -1.47 15.42 -4.30
C ALA A 187 -2.44 15.64 -5.45
N TRP A 188 -3.33 16.62 -5.31
CA TRP A 188 -4.35 16.94 -6.31
C TRP A 188 -4.20 18.34 -6.86
N TYR A 189 -4.44 18.45 -8.15
CA TYR A 189 -4.19 19.64 -8.96
C TYR A 189 -5.44 20.04 -9.74
N ASP A 190 -5.59 21.34 -9.95
CA ASP A 190 -6.54 21.94 -10.89
C ASP A 190 -5.71 22.68 -11.96
N GLY A 191 -5.59 22.10 -13.16
CA GLY A 191 -4.58 22.50 -14.11
C GLY A 191 -3.16 22.39 -13.52
N ASP A 192 -2.45 23.52 -13.49
CA ASP A 192 -1.09 23.60 -12.94
C ASP A 192 -1.06 23.98 -11.45
N GLU A 193 -2.20 24.32 -10.84
CA GLU A 193 -2.30 24.69 -9.42
C GLU A 193 -2.30 23.45 -8.53
N LEU A 194 -1.34 23.34 -7.62
CA LEU A 194 -1.42 22.39 -6.50
C LEU A 194 -2.47 22.86 -5.49
N VAL A 195 -3.63 22.23 -5.50
CA VAL A 195 -4.76 22.58 -4.63
C VAL A 195 -4.59 22.04 -3.22
N GLY A 196 -4.10 20.81 -3.12
CA GLY A 196 -3.88 20.19 -1.82
C GLY A 196 -3.14 18.87 -1.88
N SER A 197 -2.85 18.31 -0.71
CA SER A 197 -2.19 17.02 -0.55
C SER A 197 -2.63 16.36 0.76
N GLY A 198 -2.33 15.07 0.89
CA GLY A 198 -2.56 14.37 2.15
C GLY A 198 -1.86 13.04 2.21
N VAL A 199 -1.68 12.53 3.43
CA VAL A 199 -1.06 11.22 3.67
C VAL A 199 -2.10 10.13 3.46
N ILE A 200 -1.78 9.15 2.63
CA ILE A 200 -2.63 7.98 2.37
C ILE A 200 -2.74 7.16 3.65
N SER A 201 -3.96 6.92 4.10
CA SER A 201 -4.28 6.11 5.28
C SER A 201 -4.26 4.61 4.99
N GLU A 202 -4.20 3.82 6.09
CA GLU A 202 -4.36 2.36 6.08
C GLU A 202 -5.81 1.93 5.84
#